data_02ed737597d999b25143cc893476d01a
#
_entry.id   02ed737597d999b25143cc893476d01a
#
_cell.length_a   1.000
_cell.length_b   1.000
_cell.length_c   1.000
_cell.angle_alpha   90.00
_cell.angle_beta   90.00
_cell.angle_gamma   90.00
#
_symmetry.space_group_name_H-M   'P 1'
#
loop_
_entity.id
_entity.type
_entity.pdbx_description
1 polymer ?
#
loop_
_entity_poly.entity_id
_entity_poly.type
_entity_poly.pdbx_seq_one_letter_code
_entity_poly.pdbx_strand_id
1 'polypeptide(L)'
;MSELSEKIKGLMAQKDVTYDDLAKKTGISKSALQRYATGETEKIPIDRVQSIAAALGTTAQYLLGWDSESKEPSKNVVPFPASIKIPIIGTIACGHPILADENLDGYAFVPEFAKCDFCLRCKGDSMIGARIFDGDLVAIRQQDDVDDGEIAAVLVDDEATLKRVYKLENKVILRAENPTFKDMIYTANDAMNIKILGKAVFFISAVR
;
A
#
# COMPACT_ATOMS: atom_id res chain seq x y z
N MET A 1 3.92 33.97 26.34
CA MET A 1 5.21 33.50 25.77
C MET A 1 4.90 32.73 24.53
N SER A 2 5.75 32.80 23.49
CA SER A 2 5.54 31.99 22.29
C SER A 2 5.94 30.53 22.55
N GLU A 3 5.31 29.58 21.85
CA GLU A 3 5.62 28.14 21.93
C GLU A 3 7.12 27.89 21.68
N LEU A 4 7.70 28.63 20.75
CA LEU A 4 9.13 28.58 20.42
C LEU A 4 10.01 28.92 21.64
N SER A 5 9.65 29.97 22.43
CA SER A 5 10.38 30.39 23.62
C SER A 5 10.35 29.34 24.73
N GLU A 6 9.21 28.71 24.91
CA GLU A 6 9.03 27.63 25.90
C GLU A 6 9.84 26.38 25.52
N LYS A 7 9.87 26.01 24.25
CA LYS A 7 10.67 24.90 23.76
C LYS A 7 12.17 25.13 23.89
N ILE A 8 12.64 26.34 23.58
CA ILE A 8 14.05 26.71 23.78
C ILE A 8 14.44 26.58 25.25
N LYS A 9 13.66 27.18 26.19
CA LYS A 9 13.91 27.09 27.63
C LYS A 9 13.87 25.64 28.13
N GLY A 10 12.87 24.90 27.74
CA GLY A 10 12.70 23.49 28.14
C GLY A 10 13.89 22.63 27.71
N LEU A 11 14.36 22.75 26.47
CA LEU A 11 15.53 22.04 25.98
C LEU A 11 16.85 22.49 26.66
N MET A 12 17.01 23.78 26.93
CA MET A 12 18.16 24.25 27.66
C MET A 12 18.21 23.65 29.07
N ALA A 13 17.09 23.63 29.78
CA ALA A 13 16.99 23.04 31.11
C ALA A 13 17.22 21.52 31.09
N GLN A 14 16.62 20.82 30.14
CA GLN A 14 16.75 19.35 29.99
C GLN A 14 18.20 18.91 29.70
N LYS A 15 18.95 19.73 28.97
CA LYS A 15 20.33 19.41 28.54
C LYS A 15 21.41 20.11 29.34
N ASP A 16 21.03 20.84 30.39
CA ASP A 16 21.93 21.64 31.24
C ASP A 16 22.83 22.59 30.43
N VAL A 17 22.26 23.24 29.40
CA VAL A 17 22.96 24.18 28.52
C VAL A 17 22.70 25.61 28.98
N THR A 18 23.76 26.37 29.24
CA THR A 18 23.65 27.80 29.62
C THR A 18 23.55 28.70 28.38
N TYR A 19 23.11 29.96 28.58
CA TYR A 19 23.11 30.95 27.49
C TYR A 19 24.51 31.27 26.97
N ASP A 20 25.55 31.14 27.81
CA ASP A 20 26.94 31.35 27.42
C ASP A 20 27.42 30.19 26.49
N ASP A 21 27.02 28.95 26.79
CA ASP A 21 27.34 27.81 25.97
C ASP A 21 26.63 27.90 24.63
N LEU A 22 25.37 28.30 24.66
CA LEU A 22 24.58 28.46 23.43
C LEU A 22 25.14 29.58 22.56
N ALA A 23 25.56 30.69 23.15
CA ALA A 23 26.21 31.80 22.45
C ALA A 23 27.52 31.37 21.76
N LYS A 24 28.36 30.59 22.43
CA LYS A 24 29.61 30.05 21.88
C LYS A 24 29.33 29.10 20.69
N LYS A 25 28.29 28.25 20.77
CA LYS A 25 27.96 27.29 19.73
C LYS A 25 27.29 27.92 18.51
N THR A 26 26.47 28.96 18.72
CA THR A 26 25.66 29.57 17.66
C THR A 26 26.22 30.83 17.06
N GLY A 27 27.17 31.50 17.75
CA GLY A 27 27.64 32.83 17.38
C GLY A 27 26.63 33.95 17.66
N ILE A 28 25.49 33.64 18.31
CA ILE A 28 24.44 34.62 18.67
C ILE A 28 24.74 35.18 20.04
N SER A 29 24.63 36.51 20.19
CA SER A 29 24.91 37.16 21.50
C SER A 29 24.00 36.63 22.62
N LYS A 30 24.53 36.50 23.82
CA LYS A 30 23.80 36.06 25.03
C LYS A 30 22.51 36.85 25.25
N SER A 31 22.57 38.19 25.07
CA SER A 31 21.40 39.07 25.24
C SER A 31 20.29 38.79 24.19
N ALA A 32 20.66 38.42 22.96
CA ALA A 32 19.69 38.03 21.95
C ALA A 32 19.05 36.69 22.27
N LEU A 33 19.84 35.71 22.70
CA LEU A 33 19.34 34.38 23.12
C LEU A 33 18.39 34.48 24.32
N GLN A 34 18.71 35.36 25.31
CA GLN A 34 17.80 35.61 26.41
C GLN A 34 16.45 36.19 25.96
N ARG A 35 16.46 37.20 25.06
CA ARG A 35 15.23 37.77 24.51
C ARG A 35 14.41 36.74 23.71
N TYR A 36 15.06 35.82 22.99
CA TYR A 36 14.40 34.74 22.27
C TYR A 36 13.74 33.74 23.23
N ALA A 37 14.45 33.39 24.29
CA ALA A 37 13.92 32.47 25.29
C ALA A 37 12.84 33.09 26.19
N THR A 38 12.89 34.41 26.47
CA THR A 38 11.87 35.10 27.24
C THR A 38 10.63 35.48 26.43
N GLY A 39 10.70 35.41 25.11
CA GLY A 39 9.59 35.80 24.24
C GLY A 39 9.49 37.31 24.00
N GLU A 40 10.48 38.08 24.42
CA GLU A 40 10.55 39.54 24.14
C GLU A 40 10.71 39.86 22.65
N THR A 41 11.14 38.87 21.87
CA THR A 41 11.28 38.98 20.42
C THR A 41 10.41 37.91 19.75
N GLU A 42 9.32 38.35 19.12
CA GLU A 42 8.37 37.42 18.48
C GLU A 42 8.86 36.87 17.12
N LYS A 43 9.66 37.66 16.39
CA LYS A 43 10.17 37.26 15.08
C LYS A 43 11.66 36.95 15.16
N ILE A 44 11.98 35.67 15.20
CA ILE A 44 13.35 35.19 15.15
C ILE A 44 13.66 34.78 13.68
N PRO A 45 14.75 35.30 13.07
CA PRO A 45 15.16 34.87 11.74
C PRO A 45 15.38 33.35 11.67
N ILE A 46 14.97 32.73 10.57
CA ILE A 46 14.97 31.27 10.42
C ILE A 46 16.37 30.65 10.54
N ASP A 47 17.40 31.35 10.05
CA ASP A 47 18.80 30.95 10.16
C ASP A 47 19.24 30.85 11.63
N ARG A 48 18.77 31.75 12.50
CA ARG A 48 19.03 31.71 13.93
C ARG A 48 18.27 30.59 14.64
N VAL A 49 17.02 30.33 14.25
CA VAL A 49 16.26 29.16 14.73
C VAL A 49 16.98 27.87 14.39
N GLN A 50 17.49 27.75 13.15
CA GLN A 50 18.28 26.60 12.72
C GLN A 50 19.56 26.42 13.54
N SER A 51 20.30 27.51 13.75
CA SER A 51 21.53 27.50 14.58
C SER A 51 21.26 27.09 16.02
N ILE A 52 20.19 27.61 16.62
CA ILE A 52 19.78 27.27 18.01
C ILE A 52 19.34 25.80 18.07
N ALA A 53 18.55 25.32 17.09
CA ALA A 53 18.11 23.94 17.01
C ALA A 53 19.30 22.98 16.94
N ALA A 54 20.25 23.24 16.05
CA ALA A 54 21.46 22.43 15.90
C ALA A 54 22.29 22.40 17.19
N ALA A 55 22.47 23.55 17.86
CA ALA A 55 23.22 23.66 19.10
C ALA A 55 22.54 22.93 20.27
N LEU A 56 21.21 22.85 20.27
CA LEU A 56 20.40 22.09 21.23
C LEU A 56 20.16 20.64 20.82
N GLY A 57 20.68 20.20 19.66
CA GLY A 57 20.52 18.83 19.16
C GLY A 57 19.06 18.46 18.85
N THR A 58 18.35 19.38 18.21
CA THR A 58 16.97 19.22 17.74
C THR A 58 16.82 19.79 16.33
N THR A 59 15.61 19.79 15.77
CA THR A 59 15.32 20.36 14.45
C THR A 59 14.64 21.73 14.54
N ALA A 60 14.80 22.57 13.51
CA ALA A 60 14.10 23.85 13.46
C ALA A 60 12.57 23.64 13.40
N GLN A 61 12.11 22.58 12.74
CA GLN A 61 10.70 22.19 12.68
C GLN A 61 10.13 21.95 14.07
N TYR A 62 10.84 21.20 14.91
CA TYR A 62 10.45 20.98 16.31
C TYR A 62 10.32 22.28 17.09
N LEU A 63 11.31 23.17 17.00
CA LEU A 63 11.28 24.45 17.69
C LEU A 63 10.12 25.33 17.22
N LEU A 64 9.82 25.33 15.91
CA LEU A 64 8.73 26.11 15.31
C LEU A 64 7.34 25.48 15.52
N GLY A 65 7.26 24.29 16.11
CA GLY A 65 5.99 23.58 16.26
C GLY A 65 5.47 22.96 14.96
N TRP A 66 6.33 22.84 13.93
CA TRP A 66 5.99 22.21 12.65
C TRP A 66 6.27 20.71 12.67
N ASP A 67 7.11 20.24 13.55
CA ASP A 67 7.08 18.84 13.93
C ASP A 67 5.84 18.68 14.80
N SER A 68 4.75 18.26 14.21
CA SER A 68 3.88 17.40 14.98
C SER A 68 4.82 16.31 15.54
N GLU A 69 5.02 16.31 16.87
CA GLU A 69 5.51 15.12 17.56
C GLU A 69 5.03 13.96 16.72
N SER A 70 5.93 13.02 16.40
CA SER A 70 5.47 11.72 15.96
C SER A 70 4.52 11.25 17.06
N LYS A 71 3.28 11.75 16.99
CA LYS A 71 2.18 11.15 17.75
C LYS A 71 2.30 9.74 17.32
N GLU A 72 2.68 8.86 18.23
CA GLU A 72 2.48 7.44 18.03
C GLU A 72 1.13 7.34 17.32
N PRO A 73 1.06 6.71 16.14
CA PRO A 73 -0.14 6.74 15.34
C PRO A 73 -1.28 6.46 16.31
N SER A 74 -2.24 7.40 16.41
CA SER A 74 -3.30 7.30 17.42
C SER A 74 -3.76 5.85 17.38
N LYS A 75 -4.03 5.21 18.51
CA LYS A 75 -4.38 3.77 18.59
C LYS A 75 -5.44 3.33 17.57
N ASN A 76 -6.08 4.29 16.91
CA ASN A 76 -7.08 4.11 15.86
C ASN A 76 -6.55 4.31 14.43
N VAL A 77 -5.27 4.66 14.23
CA VAL A 77 -4.66 4.71 12.89
C VAL A 77 -4.10 3.33 12.62
N VAL A 78 -4.83 2.54 11.88
CA VAL A 78 -4.30 1.29 11.29
C VAL A 78 -3.32 1.73 10.21
N PRO A 79 -2.00 1.45 10.35
CA PRO A 79 -1.05 1.79 9.31
C PRO A 79 -1.48 1.08 8.01
N PHE A 80 -1.45 1.81 6.89
CA PHE A 80 -1.70 1.19 5.58
C PHE A 80 -0.67 0.06 5.39
N PRO A 81 -1.09 -1.17 5.08
CA PRO A 81 -0.17 -2.27 4.92
C PRO A 81 0.85 -1.97 3.83
N ALA A 82 2.08 -2.44 4.00
CA ALA A 82 3.08 -2.38 2.94
C ALA A 82 2.48 -2.93 1.65
N SER A 83 2.69 -2.23 0.54
CA SER A 83 2.19 -2.62 -0.77
C SER A 83 3.35 -3.02 -1.68
N ILE A 84 3.13 -4.04 -2.48
CA ILE A 84 4.06 -4.56 -3.46
C ILE A 84 3.57 -4.26 -4.88
N LYS A 85 4.49 -4.04 -5.79
CA LYS A 85 4.21 -3.81 -7.20
C LYS A 85 4.06 -5.16 -7.90
N ILE A 86 2.87 -5.43 -8.44
CA ILE A 86 2.50 -6.71 -9.07
C ILE A 86 2.15 -6.46 -10.54
N PRO A 87 2.59 -7.31 -11.50
CA PRO A 87 2.25 -7.17 -12.90
C PRO A 87 0.75 -7.41 -13.14
N ILE A 88 0.17 -6.62 -14.04
CA ILE A 88 -1.18 -6.85 -14.58
C ILE A 88 -1.01 -7.58 -15.91
N ILE A 89 -1.64 -8.72 -16.03
CA ILE A 89 -1.65 -9.54 -17.25
C ILE A 89 -2.94 -9.23 -18.02
N GLY A 90 -2.80 -8.80 -19.26
CA GLY A 90 -3.92 -8.44 -20.14
C GLY A 90 -4.47 -9.64 -20.88
N THR A 91 -3.67 -10.24 -21.75
CA THR A 91 -4.04 -11.41 -22.55
C THR A 91 -3.08 -12.55 -22.23
N ILE A 92 -3.57 -13.75 -22.09
CA ILE A 92 -2.74 -14.93 -21.86
C ILE A 92 -2.75 -15.74 -23.17
N ALA A 93 -1.60 -15.81 -23.84
CA ALA A 93 -1.43 -16.63 -25.04
C ALA A 93 -1.05 -18.05 -24.66
N CYS A 94 -1.64 -19.03 -25.35
CA CYS A 94 -1.31 -20.45 -25.15
C CYS A 94 0.14 -20.74 -25.53
N GLY A 95 0.80 -21.57 -24.71
CA GLY A 95 2.18 -21.98 -24.96
C GLY A 95 3.26 -21.01 -24.49
N HIS A 96 2.89 -19.82 -24.04
CA HIS A 96 3.82 -18.83 -23.47
C HIS A 96 3.71 -18.78 -21.94
N PRO A 97 4.79 -18.43 -21.20
CA PRO A 97 4.70 -18.17 -19.77
C PRO A 97 3.72 -17.04 -19.48
N ILE A 98 2.90 -17.17 -18.43
CA ILE A 98 1.90 -16.16 -18.03
C ILE A 98 2.54 -14.77 -17.86
N LEU A 99 3.76 -14.73 -17.30
CA LEU A 99 4.51 -13.51 -17.02
C LEU A 99 5.44 -13.10 -18.18
N ALA A 100 5.17 -13.52 -19.41
CA ALA A 100 5.91 -13.04 -20.57
C ALA A 100 5.62 -11.54 -20.81
N ASP A 101 6.64 -10.79 -21.27
CA ASP A 101 6.53 -9.34 -21.48
C ASP A 101 5.37 -8.94 -22.44
N GLU A 102 5.07 -9.80 -23.42
CA GLU A 102 3.96 -9.60 -24.37
C GLU A 102 2.57 -9.66 -23.74
N ASN A 103 2.45 -10.28 -22.55
CA ASN A 103 1.20 -10.37 -21.82
C ASN A 103 1.00 -9.22 -20.81
N LEU A 104 2.00 -8.37 -20.63
CA LEU A 104 2.02 -7.32 -19.61
C LEU A 104 1.15 -6.12 -20.03
N ASP A 105 0.13 -5.79 -19.20
CA ASP A 105 -0.77 -4.63 -19.34
C ASP A 105 -0.50 -3.55 -18.28
N GLY A 106 0.67 -3.57 -17.63
CA GLY A 106 1.07 -2.61 -16.61
C GLY A 106 1.30 -3.23 -15.25
N TYR A 107 1.14 -2.42 -14.20
CA TYR A 107 1.39 -2.85 -12.82
C TYR A 107 0.32 -2.27 -11.88
N ALA A 108 -0.01 -3.04 -10.85
CA ALA A 108 -0.84 -2.60 -9.73
C ALA A 108 -0.05 -2.62 -8.42
N PHE A 109 -0.46 -1.82 -7.45
CA PHE A 109 0.02 -1.90 -6.06
C PHE A 109 -1.02 -2.67 -5.24
N VAL A 110 -0.59 -3.79 -4.65
CA VAL A 110 -1.44 -4.69 -3.89
C VAL A 110 -0.87 -4.82 -2.48
N PRO A 111 -1.68 -4.89 -1.42
CA PRO A 111 -1.18 -5.12 -0.08
C PRO A 111 -0.33 -6.40 0.01
N GLU A 112 0.82 -6.34 0.66
CA GLU A 112 1.75 -7.47 0.78
C GLU A 112 1.10 -8.73 1.38
N PHE A 113 0.14 -8.54 2.28
CA PHE A 113 -0.58 -9.66 2.90
C PHE A 113 -1.43 -10.47 1.90
N ALA A 114 -1.76 -9.94 0.73
CA ALA A 114 -2.53 -10.66 -0.30
C ALA A 114 -1.73 -11.83 -0.89
N LYS A 115 -0.38 -11.78 -0.85
CA LYS A 115 0.51 -12.85 -1.31
C LYS A 115 0.12 -13.36 -2.71
N CYS A 116 0.12 -12.48 -3.68
CA CYS A 116 -0.23 -12.75 -5.07
C CYS A 116 0.97 -12.57 -5.99
N ASP A 117 0.92 -13.14 -7.18
CA ASP A 117 2.00 -13.16 -8.16
C ASP A 117 1.71 -12.26 -9.36
N PHE A 118 0.44 -12.16 -9.76
CA PHE A 118 -0.01 -11.28 -10.85
C PHE A 118 -1.46 -10.84 -10.63
N CYS A 119 -1.89 -9.84 -11.41
CA CYS A 119 -3.28 -9.39 -11.47
C CYS A 119 -3.88 -9.65 -12.85
N LEU A 120 -5.17 -9.92 -12.89
CA LEU A 120 -5.98 -9.96 -14.10
C LEU A 120 -7.01 -8.85 -14.08
N ARG A 121 -7.26 -8.21 -15.23
CA ARG A 121 -8.38 -7.29 -15.38
C ARG A 121 -9.65 -8.08 -15.70
N CYS A 122 -10.64 -7.98 -14.84
CA CYS A 122 -11.93 -8.62 -15.04
C CYS A 122 -12.67 -7.99 -16.24
N LYS A 123 -13.29 -8.82 -17.07
CA LYS A 123 -14.16 -8.38 -18.17
C LYS A 123 -15.53 -9.01 -18.02
N GLY A 124 -16.56 -8.19 -18.21
CA GLY A 124 -17.96 -8.62 -18.15
C GLY A 124 -18.49 -8.78 -16.72
N ASP A 125 -19.63 -9.42 -16.61
CA ASP A 125 -20.47 -9.47 -15.40
C ASP A 125 -20.62 -10.87 -14.80
N SER A 126 -19.81 -11.82 -15.24
CA SER A 126 -19.93 -13.22 -14.80
C SER A 126 -19.65 -13.44 -13.30
N MET A 127 -19.01 -12.48 -12.63
CA MET A 127 -18.58 -12.61 -11.22
C MET A 127 -19.22 -11.56 -10.27
N ILE A 128 -20.29 -10.92 -10.69
CA ILE A 128 -20.96 -9.84 -9.92
C ILE A 128 -21.49 -10.31 -8.57
N GLY A 129 -21.93 -11.56 -8.45
CA GLY A 129 -22.36 -12.17 -7.18
C GLY A 129 -21.23 -12.30 -6.15
N ALA A 130 -19.98 -12.37 -6.61
CA ALA A 130 -18.77 -12.31 -5.79
C ALA A 130 -18.27 -10.86 -5.58
N ARG A 131 -19.04 -9.83 -6.00
CA ARG A 131 -18.69 -8.41 -5.97
C ARG A 131 -17.47 -8.05 -6.82
N ILE A 132 -17.17 -8.83 -7.84
CA ILE A 132 -16.14 -8.58 -8.84
C ILE A 132 -16.85 -8.12 -10.11
N PHE A 133 -16.56 -6.90 -10.54
CA PHE A 133 -17.24 -6.24 -11.63
C PHE A 133 -16.31 -6.03 -12.84
N ASP A 134 -16.89 -5.66 -13.96
CA ASP A 134 -16.15 -5.27 -15.15
C ASP A 134 -15.13 -4.16 -14.86
N GLY A 135 -13.89 -4.35 -15.30
CA GLY A 135 -12.77 -3.43 -15.07
C GLY A 135 -12.03 -3.61 -13.73
N ASP A 136 -12.54 -4.40 -12.78
CA ASP A 136 -11.85 -4.67 -11.53
C ASP A 136 -10.53 -5.42 -11.76
N LEU A 137 -9.54 -5.17 -10.89
CA LEU A 137 -8.28 -5.89 -10.89
C LEU A 137 -8.33 -6.99 -9.85
N VAL A 138 -8.15 -8.23 -10.27
CA VAL A 138 -8.16 -9.42 -9.41
C VAL A 138 -6.74 -9.94 -9.25
N ALA A 139 -6.25 -9.96 -8.02
CA ALA A 139 -4.94 -10.46 -7.65
C ALA A 139 -4.98 -11.99 -7.53
N ILE A 140 -4.09 -12.65 -8.25
CA ILE A 140 -4.01 -14.10 -8.39
C ILE A 140 -2.74 -14.61 -7.75
N ARG A 141 -2.88 -15.62 -6.90
CA ARG A 141 -1.76 -16.44 -6.45
C ARG A 141 -1.59 -17.59 -7.42
N GLN A 142 -0.44 -17.66 -8.06
CA GLN A 142 -0.15 -18.69 -9.05
C GLN A 142 -0.07 -20.08 -8.39
N GLN A 143 -0.90 -20.99 -8.84
CA GLN A 143 -0.93 -22.38 -8.41
C GLN A 143 -1.71 -23.22 -9.43
N ASP A 144 -1.34 -24.48 -9.56
CA ASP A 144 -1.93 -25.38 -10.57
C ASP A 144 -3.26 -26.01 -10.12
N ASP A 145 -3.62 -25.84 -8.85
CA ASP A 145 -4.85 -26.37 -8.27
C ASP A 145 -5.46 -25.40 -7.24
N VAL A 146 -6.77 -25.55 -6.96
CA VAL A 146 -7.51 -24.77 -5.95
C VAL A 146 -8.44 -25.71 -5.19
N ASP A 147 -8.84 -25.32 -3.98
CA ASP A 147 -9.83 -26.08 -3.21
C ASP A 147 -11.24 -25.94 -3.82
N ASP A 148 -12.09 -26.92 -3.52
CA ASP A 148 -13.47 -26.97 -3.99
C ASP A 148 -14.25 -25.73 -3.54
N GLY A 149 -14.90 -25.06 -4.47
CA GLY A 149 -15.65 -23.83 -4.21
C GLY A 149 -14.82 -22.54 -4.21
N GLU A 150 -13.52 -22.58 -4.47
CA GLU A 150 -12.70 -21.39 -4.57
C GLU A 150 -12.84 -20.68 -5.92
N ILE A 151 -12.60 -19.37 -5.92
CA ILE A 151 -12.55 -18.57 -7.16
C ILE A 151 -11.14 -18.65 -7.71
N ALA A 152 -11.02 -19.01 -8.98
CA ALA A 152 -9.76 -19.16 -9.68
C ALA A 152 -9.76 -18.46 -11.04
N ALA A 153 -8.58 -18.04 -11.45
CA ALA A 153 -8.30 -17.76 -12.85
C ALA A 153 -8.07 -19.09 -13.57
N VAL A 154 -8.82 -19.35 -14.60
CA VAL A 154 -8.77 -20.57 -15.40
C VAL A 154 -8.59 -20.19 -16.85
N LEU A 155 -7.64 -20.82 -17.53
CA LEU A 155 -7.50 -20.75 -18.98
C LEU A 155 -8.46 -21.79 -19.58
N VAL A 156 -9.32 -21.34 -20.48
CA VAL A 156 -10.28 -22.14 -21.22
C VAL A 156 -10.14 -21.77 -22.69
N ASP A 157 -9.79 -22.73 -23.54
CA ASP A 157 -9.64 -22.52 -24.99
C ASP A 157 -8.83 -21.23 -25.31
N ASP A 158 -7.67 -21.03 -24.65
CA ASP A 158 -6.76 -19.89 -24.81
C ASP A 158 -7.28 -18.56 -24.26
N GLU A 159 -8.37 -18.54 -23.51
CA GLU A 159 -8.91 -17.34 -22.89
C GLU A 159 -8.92 -17.48 -21.37
N ALA A 160 -8.31 -16.51 -20.68
CA ALA A 160 -8.33 -16.47 -19.21
C ALA A 160 -9.70 -16.00 -18.74
N THR A 161 -10.33 -16.79 -17.86
CA THR A 161 -11.61 -16.46 -17.24
C THR A 161 -11.57 -16.64 -15.74
N LEU A 162 -12.40 -15.87 -15.02
CA LEU A 162 -12.56 -16.02 -13.57
C LEU A 162 -13.84 -16.80 -13.29
N LYS A 163 -13.72 -17.90 -12.54
CA LYS A 163 -14.85 -18.77 -12.18
C LYS A 163 -14.67 -19.35 -10.79
N ARG A 164 -15.78 -19.76 -10.19
CA ARG A 164 -15.75 -20.64 -9.01
C ARG A 164 -15.59 -22.08 -9.50
N VAL A 165 -14.58 -22.77 -8.96
CA VAL A 165 -14.20 -24.12 -9.36
C VAL A 165 -14.82 -25.13 -8.41
N TYR A 166 -15.51 -26.14 -8.97
CA TYR A 166 -15.97 -27.31 -8.24
C TYR A 166 -15.40 -28.58 -8.88
N LYS A 167 -14.78 -29.42 -8.08
CA LYS A 167 -14.15 -30.66 -8.50
C LYS A 167 -14.97 -31.86 -8.05
N LEU A 168 -15.33 -32.68 -8.98
CA LEU A 168 -16.05 -33.95 -8.75
C LEU A 168 -15.19 -35.08 -9.33
N GLU A 169 -15.44 -36.33 -8.91
CA GLU A 169 -14.58 -37.48 -9.26
C GLU A 169 -14.15 -37.52 -10.73
N ASN A 170 -15.07 -37.21 -11.67
CA ASN A 170 -14.82 -37.34 -13.12
C ASN A 170 -15.03 -36.03 -13.90
N LYS A 171 -15.23 -34.89 -13.22
CA LYS A 171 -15.50 -33.61 -13.90
C LYS A 171 -15.11 -32.39 -13.04
N VAL A 172 -14.84 -31.32 -13.75
CA VAL A 172 -14.66 -29.98 -13.16
C VAL A 172 -15.81 -29.10 -13.63
N ILE A 173 -16.42 -28.37 -12.72
CA ILE A 173 -17.47 -27.40 -13.00
C ILE A 173 -16.88 -26.01 -12.75
N LEU A 174 -16.91 -25.17 -13.77
CA LEU A 174 -16.58 -23.76 -13.69
C LEU A 174 -17.88 -22.95 -13.64
N ARG A 175 -18.18 -22.42 -12.47
CA ARG A 175 -19.42 -21.67 -12.21
C ARG A 175 -19.17 -20.17 -12.18
N ALA A 176 -20.00 -19.44 -12.89
CA ALA A 176 -20.07 -17.99 -12.75
C ALA A 176 -20.78 -17.60 -11.44
N GLU A 177 -20.39 -16.53 -10.83
CA GLU A 177 -21.10 -15.88 -9.71
C GLU A 177 -22.16 -14.89 -10.26
N ASN A 178 -22.90 -15.34 -11.26
CA ASN A 178 -24.04 -14.65 -11.86
C ASN A 178 -24.99 -15.69 -12.42
N PRO A 179 -26.24 -15.80 -11.91
CA PRO A 179 -27.19 -16.85 -12.30
C PRO A 179 -27.61 -16.81 -13.77
N THR A 180 -27.35 -15.72 -14.47
CA THR A 180 -27.65 -15.62 -15.93
C THR A 180 -26.70 -16.44 -16.78
N PHE A 181 -25.56 -16.86 -16.24
CA PHE A 181 -24.57 -17.70 -16.92
C PHE A 181 -24.78 -19.17 -16.55
N LYS A 182 -24.64 -20.04 -17.54
CA LYS A 182 -24.67 -21.49 -17.33
C LYS A 182 -23.30 -21.97 -16.80
N ASP A 183 -23.35 -23.06 -16.02
CA ASP A 183 -22.15 -23.78 -15.61
C ASP A 183 -21.41 -24.34 -16.82
N MET A 184 -20.08 -24.23 -16.85
CA MET A 184 -19.22 -24.89 -17.83
C MET A 184 -18.72 -26.19 -17.20
N ILE A 185 -18.98 -27.32 -17.83
CA ILE A 185 -18.67 -28.64 -17.26
C ILE A 185 -17.66 -29.33 -18.17
N TYR A 186 -16.53 -29.70 -17.61
CA TYR A 186 -15.42 -30.38 -18.28
C TYR A 186 -15.22 -31.77 -17.68
N THR A 187 -15.06 -32.78 -18.53
CA THR A 187 -14.76 -34.15 -18.12
C THR A 187 -13.27 -34.45 -18.29
N ALA A 188 -12.83 -35.63 -17.87
CA ALA A 188 -11.46 -36.08 -18.09
C ALA A 188 -11.00 -36.03 -19.55
N ASN A 189 -11.95 -36.19 -20.50
CA ASN A 189 -11.65 -36.10 -21.92
C ASN A 189 -11.40 -34.66 -22.39
N ASP A 190 -11.90 -33.66 -21.67
CA ASP A 190 -11.78 -32.24 -21.98
C ASP A 190 -10.62 -31.61 -21.24
N ALA A 191 -9.85 -32.37 -20.46
CA ALA A 191 -8.79 -31.89 -19.56
C ALA A 191 -7.67 -31.10 -20.28
N MET A 192 -7.51 -31.29 -21.58
CA MET A 192 -6.53 -30.52 -22.38
C MET A 192 -6.98 -29.09 -22.68
N ASN A 193 -8.27 -28.77 -22.50
CA ASN A 193 -8.85 -27.48 -22.85
C ASN A 193 -8.95 -26.53 -21.64
N ILE A 194 -8.62 -26.99 -20.43
CA ILE A 194 -8.69 -26.17 -19.22
C ILE A 194 -7.38 -26.24 -18.44
N LYS A 195 -6.96 -25.11 -17.90
CA LYS A 195 -5.80 -25.03 -17.01
C LYS A 195 -6.07 -24.03 -15.90
N ILE A 196 -5.90 -24.42 -14.63
CA ILE A 196 -5.92 -23.49 -13.51
C ILE A 196 -4.64 -22.67 -13.56
N LEU A 197 -4.78 -21.34 -13.56
CA LEU A 197 -3.67 -20.38 -13.55
C LEU A 197 -3.32 -19.96 -12.12
N GLY A 198 -4.33 -19.97 -11.23
CA GLY A 198 -4.14 -19.63 -9.83
C GLY A 198 -5.42 -19.25 -9.11
N LYS A 199 -5.31 -19.10 -7.80
CA LYS A 199 -6.38 -18.71 -6.89
C LYS A 199 -6.55 -17.20 -6.85
N ALA A 200 -7.77 -16.70 -6.93
CA ALA A 200 -8.10 -15.31 -6.63
C ALA A 200 -8.03 -15.06 -5.13
N VAL A 201 -7.18 -14.14 -4.70
CA VAL A 201 -6.91 -13.89 -3.27
C VAL A 201 -7.32 -12.49 -2.81
N PHE A 202 -7.40 -11.54 -3.73
CA PHE A 202 -7.74 -10.15 -3.44
C PHE A 202 -8.28 -9.48 -4.72
N PHE A 203 -9.06 -8.42 -4.57
CA PHE A 203 -9.45 -7.59 -5.72
C PHE A 203 -9.49 -6.12 -5.37
N ILE A 204 -9.29 -5.28 -6.36
CA ILE A 204 -9.39 -3.83 -6.29
C ILE A 204 -10.55 -3.41 -7.18
N SER A 205 -11.53 -2.77 -6.59
CA SER A 205 -12.73 -2.28 -7.26
C SER A 205 -12.90 -0.78 -7.06
N ALA A 206 -13.37 -0.07 -8.08
CA ALA A 206 -13.77 1.32 -7.95
C ALA A 206 -15.17 1.42 -7.33
N VAL A 207 -15.40 2.49 -6.56
CA VAL A 207 -16.75 2.83 -6.09
C VAL A 207 -17.63 3.17 -7.30
N ARG A 208 -18.83 2.59 -7.35
CA ARG A 208 -19.80 2.77 -8.43
C ARG A 208 -21.11 3.30 -7.91
#